data_1203250997e91b233b1a2471c208fb7c
#
_entry.id   1203250997e91b233b1a2471c208fb7c
#
_cell.length_a   1.000
_cell.length_b   1.000
_cell.length_c   1.000
_cell.angle_alpha   90.00
_cell.angle_beta   90.00
_cell.angle_gamma   90.00
#
_symmetry.space_group_name_H-M   'P 1'
#
loop_
_entity.id
_entity.type
_entity.pdbx_description
1 polymer ?
#
loop_
_entity_poly.entity_id
_entity_poly.type
_entity_poly.pdbx_seq_one_letter_code
_entity_poly.pdbx_strand_id
1 'polypeptide(L)'
;MERYEASSLLNKPVVTDKGRKLGEIADLQFEEKTGEVLNIILKNPTENAERLGLEKMKDGFLVPFMAVKAIGDYVVVSEDDLV
;
A
#
# COMPACT_ATOMS: atom_id res chain seq x y z
N MET A 1 13.93 -14.00 2.95
CA MET A 1 12.89 -12.98 2.93
C MET A 1 13.36 -11.76 3.73
N GLU A 2 13.41 -10.63 3.10
CA GLU A 2 13.79 -9.43 3.80
C GLU A 2 12.72 -9.01 4.79
N ARG A 3 13.18 -8.57 5.94
CA ARG A 3 12.29 -8.02 6.95
C ARG A 3 12.29 -6.50 6.85
N TYR A 4 11.10 -5.95 6.77
CA TYR A 4 10.93 -4.51 6.87
C TYR A 4 10.32 -4.19 8.22
N GLU A 5 10.88 -3.22 8.90
CA GLU A 5 10.24 -2.73 10.11
C GLU A 5 9.02 -1.91 9.70
N ALA A 6 7.88 -2.21 10.32
CA ALA A 6 6.63 -1.54 10.00
C ALA A 6 6.76 -0.02 10.13
N SER A 7 7.48 0.44 11.14
CA SER A 7 7.67 1.87 11.37
C SER A 7 8.41 2.57 10.22
N SER A 8 9.30 1.84 9.52
CA SER A 8 10.05 2.43 8.41
C SER A 8 9.19 2.65 7.17
N LEU A 9 8.05 1.97 7.08
CA LEU A 9 7.14 2.10 5.95
C LEU A 9 6.12 3.21 6.15
N LEU A 10 5.85 3.59 7.40
CA LEU A 10 4.85 4.61 7.68
C LEU A 10 5.21 5.94 7.02
N ASN A 11 4.20 6.62 6.50
CA ASN A 11 4.29 7.91 5.83
C ASN A 11 4.97 7.89 4.46
N LYS A 12 5.47 6.73 4.00
CA LYS A 12 6.04 6.66 2.65
C LYS A 12 4.94 6.83 1.61
N PRO A 13 5.24 7.56 0.53
CA PRO A 13 4.27 7.63 -0.57
C PRO A 13 4.18 6.30 -1.30
N VAL A 14 2.96 5.98 -1.72
CA VAL A 14 2.67 4.77 -2.51
C VAL A 14 2.35 5.22 -3.93
N VAL A 15 3.13 4.73 -4.88
CA VAL A 15 2.98 5.07 -6.29
C VAL A 15 2.84 3.78 -7.10
N THR A 16 2.18 3.88 -8.25
CA THR A 16 2.06 2.72 -9.14
C THR A 16 3.24 2.64 -10.10
N ASP A 17 3.39 1.49 -10.73
CA ASP A 17 4.40 1.29 -11.77
C ASP A 17 4.11 2.09 -13.05
N LYS A 18 2.94 2.72 -13.12
CA LYS A 18 2.58 3.65 -14.20
C LYS A 18 2.73 5.11 -13.80
N GLY A 19 3.38 5.36 -12.66
CA GLY A 19 3.71 6.70 -12.21
C GLY A 19 2.59 7.47 -11.53
N ARG A 20 1.57 6.77 -11.03
CA ARG A 20 0.44 7.39 -10.34
C ARG A 20 0.59 7.31 -8.83
N LYS A 21 0.46 8.43 -8.16
CA LYS A 21 0.48 8.43 -6.70
C LYS A 21 -0.88 8.03 -6.16
N LEU A 22 -0.90 7.08 -5.23
CA LEU A 22 -2.14 6.60 -4.60
C LEU A 22 -2.43 7.27 -3.28
N GLY A 23 -1.40 7.55 -2.50
CA GLY A 23 -1.51 8.13 -1.18
C GLY A 23 -0.24 7.88 -0.39
N GLU A 24 -0.36 7.86 0.92
CA GLU A 24 0.75 7.59 1.83
C GLU A 24 0.37 6.48 2.79
N ILE A 25 1.35 5.79 3.32
CA ILE A 25 1.09 4.68 4.24
C ILE A 25 0.71 5.23 5.61
N ALA A 26 -0.53 4.94 6.03
CA ALA A 26 -1.00 5.27 7.37
C ALA A 26 -0.72 4.14 8.35
N ASP A 27 -0.89 2.90 7.89
CA ASP A 27 -0.75 1.73 8.74
C ASP A 27 -0.61 0.49 7.86
N LEU A 28 -0.34 -0.64 8.49
CA LEU A 28 -0.26 -1.94 7.84
C LEU A 28 -1.23 -2.90 8.53
N GLN A 29 -1.83 -3.76 7.74
CA GLN A 29 -2.70 -4.81 8.24
C GLN A 29 -1.95 -6.14 8.17
N PHE A 30 -1.88 -6.85 9.29
CA PHE A 30 -1.12 -8.09 9.43
C PHE A 30 -2.03 -9.29 9.57
N GLU A 31 -1.54 -10.43 9.13
CA GLU A 31 -2.14 -11.72 9.47
C GLU A 31 -1.79 -12.06 10.91
N GLU A 32 -2.80 -12.37 11.73
CA GLU A 32 -2.60 -12.60 13.16
C GLU A 32 -1.67 -13.76 13.47
N LYS A 33 -1.77 -14.85 12.70
CA LYS A 33 -1.02 -16.07 12.99
C LYS A 33 0.42 -16.04 12.50
N THR A 34 0.64 -15.47 11.32
CA THR A 34 1.95 -15.51 10.66
C THR A 34 2.73 -14.21 10.83
N GLY A 35 2.06 -13.11 11.12
CA GLY A 35 2.68 -11.79 11.16
C GLY A 35 2.96 -11.21 9.78
N GLU A 36 2.50 -11.85 8.72
CA GLU A 36 2.70 -11.35 7.36
C GLU A 36 1.85 -10.10 7.13
N VAL A 37 2.40 -9.15 6.38
CA VAL A 37 1.66 -7.97 5.96
C VAL A 37 0.67 -8.37 4.87
N LEU A 38 -0.61 -8.11 5.10
CA LEU A 38 -1.66 -8.42 4.13
C LEU A 38 -1.98 -7.23 3.25
N ASN A 39 -2.14 -6.07 3.86
CA ASN A 39 -2.54 -4.85 3.16
C ASN A 39 -1.84 -3.64 3.72
N ILE A 40 -1.71 -2.63 2.86
CA ILE A 40 -1.30 -1.29 3.26
C ILE A 40 -2.58 -0.46 3.39
N ILE A 41 -2.70 0.31 4.47
CA ILE A 41 -3.80 1.24 4.65
C ILE A 41 -3.29 2.62 4.28
N LEU A 42 -3.95 3.25 3.30
CA LEU A 42 -3.55 4.57 2.80
C LEU A 42 -4.24 5.68 3.56
N LYS A 43 -3.49 6.76 3.78
CA LYS A 43 -4.02 8.07 4.17
C LYS A 43 -3.74 9.05 3.04
N ASN A 44 -4.42 10.19 3.08
CA ASN A 44 -4.26 11.25 2.07
C ASN A 44 -4.38 10.69 0.65
N PRO A 45 -5.45 9.92 0.36
CA PRO A 45 -5.57 9.27 -0.94
C PRO A 45 -5.75 10.29 -2.04
N THR A 46 -5.20 9.97 -3.22
CA THR A 46 -5.41 10.75 -4.42
C THR A 46 -6.63 10.22 -5.17
N GLU A 47 -7.05 10.95 -6.22
CA GLU A 47 -8.12 10.48 -7.09
C GLU A 47 -7.83 9.12 -7.72
N ASN A 48 -6.54 8.80 -7.89
CA ASN A 48 -6.14 7.53 -8.48
C ASN A 48 -6.57 6.33 -7.65
N ALA A 49 -6.64 6.48 -6.33
CA ALA A 49 -7.09 5.40 -5.45
C ALA A 49 -8.54 5.01 -5.78
N GLU A 50 -9.40 5.99 -6.03
CA GLU A 50 -10.78 5.72 -6.43
C GLU A 50 -10.87 5.18 -7.85
N ARG A 51 -10.13 5.78 -8.78
CA ARG A 51 -10.16 5.36 -10.18
C ARG A 51 -9.72 3.92 -10.39
N LEU A 52 -8.76 3.46 -9.60
CA LEU A 52 -8.28 2.09 -9.69
C LEU A 52 -9.15 1.10 -8.94
N GLY A 53 -10.19 1.58 -8.30
CA GLY A 53 -11.14 0.70 -7.62
C GLY A 53 -10.61 0.04 -6.36
N LEU A 54 -9.68 0.71 -5.66
CA LEU A 54 -9.16 0.17 -4.42
C LEU A 54 -10.27 0.02 -3.39
N GLU A 55 -10.20 -1.05 -2.61
CA GLU A 55 -11.16 -1.29 -1.55
C GLU A 55 -11.05 -0.18 -0.51
N LYS A 56 -12.19 0.44 -0.19
CA LYS A 56 -12.24 1.49 0.81
C LYS A 56 -12.79 0.96 2.12
N MET A 57 -12.05 1.19 3.18
CA MET A 57 -12.50 0.86 4.52
C MET A 57 -12.69 2.14 5.33
N LYS A 58 -13.21 1.98 6.54
CA LYS A 58 -13.45 3.10 7.44
C LYS A 58 -12.20 3.96 7.65
N ASP A 59 -11.03 3.31 7.72
CA ASP A 59 -9.77 3.97 8.02
C ASP A 59 -8.99 4.42 6.79
N GLY A 60 -9.46 4.08 5.60
CA GLY A 60 -8.80 4.48 4.36
C GLY A 60 -8.89 3.41 3.28
N PHE A 61 -8.15 3.62 2.18
CA PHE A 61 -8.09 2.65 1.10
C PHE A 61 -7.08 1.56 1.40
N LEU A 62 -7.39 0.34 0.97
CA LEU A 62 -6.49 -0.80 1.11
C LEU A 62 -5.72 -1.05 -0.18
N VAL A 63 -4.42 -1.31 -0.03
CA VAL A 63 -3.58 -1.78 -1.13
C VAL A 63 -3.05 -3.15 -0.73
N PRO A 64 -3.34 -4.20 -1.53
CA PRO A 64 -2.82 -5.53 -1.18
C PRO A 64 -1.30 -5.53 -1.23
N PHE A 65 -0.68 -6.07 -0.20
CA PHE A 65 0.78 -6.07 -0.11
C PHE A 65 1.41 -6.91 -1.22
N MET A 66 0.69 -7.90 -1.72
CA MET A 66 1.16 -8.72 -2.85
C MET A 66 1.38 -7.92 -4.12
N ALA A 67 0.78 -6.73 -4.23
CA ALA A 67 0.98 -5.85 -5.37
C ALA A 67 2.29 -5.05 -5.29
N VAL A 68 2.96 -5.05 -4.13
CA VAL A 68 4.20 -4.30 -3.94
C VAL A 68 5.33 -4.90 -4.77
N LYS A 69 5.97 -4.08 -5.59
CA LYS A 69 7.09 -4.47 -6.45
C LYS A 69 8.43 -4.02 -5.89
N ALA A 70 8.46 -2.87 -5.25
CA ALA A 70 9.70 -2.31 -4.73
C ALA A 70 9.41 -1.40 -3.55
N ILE A 71 10.33 -1.35 -2.62
CA ILE A 71 10.28 -0.48 -1.45
C ILE A 71 11.60 0.28 -1.38
N GLY A 72 11.52 1.58 -1.39
CA GLY A 72 12.65 2.47 -1.26
C GLY A 72 12.15 3.76 -0.62
N ASP A 73 12.47 4.90 -1.20
CA ASP A 73 11.88 6.17 -0.76
C ASP A 73 10.38 6.19 -1.02
N TYR A 74 9.96 5.46 -2.05
CA TYR A 74 8.56 5.24 -2.39
C TYR A 74 8.27 3.75 -2.32
N VAL A 75 7.01 3.41 -2.06
CA VAL A 75 6.53 2.04 -2.23
C VAL A 75 5.89 1.97 -3.61
N VAL A 76 6.43 1.13 -4.49
CA VAL A 76 5.93 0.98 -5.85
C VAL A 76 5.07 -0.27 -5.95
N VAL A 77 3.86 -0.11 -6.47
CA VAL A 77 2.90 -1.21 -6.61
C VAL A 77 2.53 -1.41 -8.08
N SER A 78 2.20 -2.64 -8.43
CA SER A 78 1.75 -2.99 -9.78
C SER A 78 0.27 -2.66 -9.92
N GLU A 79 -0.09 -1.80 -10.89
CA GLU A 79 -1.51 -1.49 -11.13
C GLU A 79 -2.30 -2.72 -11.56
N ASP A 80 -1.66 -3.61 -12.32
CA ASP A 80 -2.33 -4.81 -12.80
C ASP A 80 -2.72 -5.75 -11.65
N ASP A 81 -2.01 -5.68 -10.54
CA ASP A 81 -2.29 -6.52 -9.36
C ASP A 81 -3.26 -5.86 -8.37
N LEU A 82 -3.71 -4.65 -8.66
CA LEU A 82 -4.65 -3.93 -7.77
C LEU A 82 -6.11 -4.24 -8.07
N VAL A 83 -6.37 -4.88 -9.18
CA VAL A 83 -7.73 -5.20 -9.63
C VAL A 83 -8.03 -6.66 -9.46
#